data_57b08cf4e797a1942ec798467bc67d1b
#
_entry.id   57b08cf4e797a1942ec798467bc67d1b
#
_cell.length_a   1.000
_cell.length_b   1.000
_cell.length_c   1.000
_cell.angle_alpha   90.00
_cell.angle_beta   90.00
_cell.angle_gamma   90.00
#
_symmetry.space_group_name_H-M   'P 1'
#
loop_
_entity.id
_entity.type
_entity.pdbx_description
1 polymer ?
#
loop_
_entity_poly.entity_id
_entity_poly.type
_entity_poly.pdbx_seq_one_letter_code
_entity_poly.pdbx_strand_id
1 'polypeptide(L)'
;MNDDRRSHEASILRAFFDDQLQHLHQLVGNLNSHIHDAELQANEDRQIVESFVDASNTKMRAVQGYSDKLSEDVRALHRHVLQVADQIPPPVDLNRDAFESDPLVNALFVNSKDIEKLFATDPDAKVYLRSQSKNQVPVLYALLTAVKSEKRMLGMDMHGEMLIREVPQQAVNFSLHKIHAPCSGGAELSTALKEYLFGSVVELVKREMMSRMVSHQSFNTGDDSYESRVKSLVNPDVYLNALLGYITAPDKLLSIDKTHFKLSKLGIKLEDDDSGQRANEFDIHELTWSNDTRNVVLQIAYVR
;
A
#
# COMPACT_ATOMS: atom_id res chain seq x y z
N MET A 1 52.04 55.01 24.90
CA MET A 1 52.13 54.08 23.72
C MET A 1 52.01 52.59 24.05
N ASN A 2 52.09 52.23 25.31
CA ASN A 2 51.92 50.76 25.71
C ASN A 2 50.49 50.36 26.13
N ASP A 3 49.61 51.33 26.44
CA ASP A 3 48.22 50.98 26.88
C ASP A 3 47.29 50.68 25.72
N ASP A 4 47.47 51.31 24.56
CA ASP A 4 46.67 51.07 23.37
C ASP A 4 46.87 49.65 22.79
N ARG A 5 48.10 49.12 22.84
CA ARG A 5 48.38 47.72 22.38
C ARG A 5 47.73 46.67 23.27
N ARG A 6 47.76 46.85 24.59
CA ARG A 6 47.09 45.88 25.52
C ARG A 6 45.61 45.92 25.40
N SER A 7 44.99 47.05 25.15
CA SER A 7 43.54 47.17 24.88
C SER A 7 43.14 46.46 23.59
N HIS A 8 43.95 46.56 22.54
CA HIS A 8 43.71 45.98 21.25
C HIS A 8 43.87 44.41 21.28
N GLU A 9 44.91 43.91 21.98
CA GLU A 9 45.12 42.47 22.19
C GLU A 9 43.98 41.83 23.03
N ALA A 10 43.51 42.53 24.07
CA ALA A 10 42.37 42.07 24.88
C ALA A 10 41.06 42.05 24.09
N SER A 11 40.85 42.94 23.13
CA SER A 11 39.71 42.98 22.23
C SER A 11 39.71 41.79 21.23
N ILE A 12 40.88 41.48 20.67
CA ILE A 12 41.03 40.34 19.73
C ILE A 12 40.83 39.02 20.44
N LEU A 13 41.37 38.86 21.67
CA LEU A 13 41.15 37.66 22.47
C LEU A 13 39.68 37.47 22.86
N ARG A 14 38.97 38.54 23.23
CA ARG A 14 37.52 38.50 23.48
C ARG A 14 36.75 38.07 22.25
N ALA A 15 37.00 38.66 21.09
CA ALA A 15 36.32 38.31 19.85
C ALA A 15 36.56 36.82 19.47
N PHE A 16 37.77 36.32 19.68
CA PHE A 16 38.10 34.92 19.45
C PHE A 16 37.37 33.99 20.43
N PHE A 17 37.26 34.33 21.71
CA PHE A 17 36.52 33.55 22.70
C PHE A 17 35.00 33.58 22.45
N ASP A 18 34.45 34.73 22.03
CA ASP A 18 33.02 34.86 21.69
C ASP A 18 32.68 34.05 20.45
N ASP A 19 33.53 33.99 19.43
CA ASP A 19 33.37 33.18 18.23
C ASP A 19 33.44 31.68 18.57
N GLN A 20 34.39 31.26 19.40
CA GLN A 20 34.50 29.88 19.90
C GLN A 20 33.25 29.44 20.72
N LEU A 21 32.73 30.33 21.56
CA LEU A 21 31.52 30.11 22.35
C LEU A 21 30.29 30.01 21.45
N GLN A 22 30.15 30.83 20.43
CA GLN A 22 29.06 30.72 19.45
C GLN A 22 29.12 29.42 18.68
N HIS A 23 30.32 28.99 18.27
CA HIS A 23 30.50 27.71 17.57
C HIS A 23 30.14 26.52 18.46
N LEU A 24 30.52 26.56 19.74
CA LEU A 24 30.12 25.56 20.73
C LEU A 24 28.60 25.53 20.95
N HIS A 25 27.93 26.67 21.04
CA HIS A 25 26.48 26.76 21.17
C HIS A 25 25.74 26.19 19.94
N GLN A 26 26.28 26.46 18.73
CA GLN A 26 25.72 25.85 17.50
C GLN A 26 25.90 24.34 17.46
N LEU A 27 27.07 23.82 17.87
CA LEU A 27 27.31 22.38 17.93
C LEU A 27 26.40 21.69 18.96
N VAL A 28 26.22 22.28 20.13
CA VAL A 28 25.32 21.76 21.17
C VAL A 28 23.85 21.82 20.71
N GLY A 29 23.45 22.89 20.03
CA GLY A 29 22.10 23.02 19.44
C GLY A 29 21.82 21.95 18.39
N ASN A 30 22.77 21.72 17.49
CA ASN A 30 22.67 20.67 16.47
C ASN A 30 22.66 19.26 17.08
N LEU A 31 23.47 19.00 18.12
CA LEU A 31 23.46 17.72 18.83
C LEU A 31 22.12 17.47 19.53
N ASN A 32 21.55 18.48 20.17
CA ASN A 32 20.27 18.36 20.84
C ASN A 32 19.09 18.12 19.83
N SER A 33 19.13 18.79 18.67
CA SER A 33 18.12 18.51 17.62
C SER A 33 18.25 17.09 17.09
N HIS A 34 19.45 16.60 16.81
CA HIS A 34 19.67 15.23 16.37
C HIS A 34 19.27 14.17 17.42
N ILE A 35 19.50 14.44 18.71
CA ILE A 35 19.06 13.55 19.79
C ILE A 35 17.54 13.54 19.88
N HIS A 36 16.91 14.72 19.80
CA HIS A 36 15.45 14.83 19.82
C HIS A 36 14.79 14.12 18.62
N ASP A 37 15.32 14.31 17.42
CA ASP A 37 14.88 13.64 16.21
C ASP A 37 15.05 12.11 16.30
N ALA A 38 16.17 11.65 16.88
CA ALA A 38 16.43 10.23 17.10
C ALA A 38 15.49 9.61 18.15
N GLU A 39 15.14 10.35 19.22
CA GLU A 39 14.16 9.91 20.22
C GLU A 39 12.73 9.83 19.65
N LEU A 40 12.33 10.82 18.82
CA LEU A 40 11.05 10.80 18.12
C LEU A 40 10.98 9.61 17.17
N GLN A 41 12.03 9.39 16.37
CA GLN A 41 12.10 8.25 15.45
C GLN A 41 12.04 6.91 16.20
N ALA A 42 12.76 6.77 17.32
CA ALA A 42 12.71 5.56 18.14
C ALA A 42 11.34 5.31 18.76
N ASN A 43 10.58 6.36 19.10
CA ASN A 43 9.22 6.26 19.58
C ASN A 43 8.25 5.83 18.47
N GLU A 44 8.36 6.42 17.28
CA GLU A 44 7.57 6.02 16.12
C GLU A 44 7.82 4.55 15.74
N ASP A 45 9.08 4.15 15.68
CA ASP A 45 9.47 2.77 15.40
C ASP A 45 8.88 1.78 16.43
N ARG A 46 8.89 2.15 17.71
CA ARG A 46 8.28 1.34 18.75
C ARG A 46 6.76 1.24 18.58
N GLN A 47 6.09 2.34 18.23
CA GLN A 47 4.66 2.33 17.97
C GLN A 47 4.29 1.43 16.79
N ILE A 48 5.08 1.43 15.72
CA ILE A 48 4.87 0.55 14.56
C ILE A 48 4.98 -0.91 14.98
N VAL A 49 6.02 -1.27 15.75
CA VAL A 49 6.20 -2.65 16.26
C VAL A 49 5.05 -3.06 17.18
N GLU A 50 4.63 -2.20 18.10
CA GLU A 50 3.49 -2.49 18.99
C GLU A 50 2.17 -2.65 18.22
N SER A 51 1.91 -1.78 17.24
CA SER A 51 0.73 -1.90 16.36
C SER A 51 0.74 -3.20 15.57
N PHE A 52 1.92 -3.62 15.07
CA PHE A 52 2.09 -4.90 14.39
C PHE A 52 1.81 -6.09 15.32
N VAL A 53 2.33 -6.05 16.55
CA VAL A 53 2.10 -7.08 17.57
C VAL A 53 0.63 -7.16 17.95
N ASP A 54 -0.03 -6.03 18.15
CA ASP A 54 -1.46 -5.96 18.47
C ASP A 54 -2.34 -6.56 17.36
N ALA A 55 -2.03 -6.24 16.12
CA ALA A 55 -2.78 -6.75 14.96
C ALA A 55 -2.47 -8.23 14.66
N SER A 56 -1.26 -8.72 14.95
CA SER A 56 -0.85 -10.11 14.65
C SER A 56 -1.11 -11.06 15.82
N ASN A 57 -0.34 -10.97 16.89
CA ASN A 57 -0.48 -11.83 18.07
C ASN A 57 0.15 -11.21 19.33
N THR A 58 -0.67 -10.74 20.24
CA THR A 58 -0.24 -10.12 21.52
C THR A 58 0.55 -11.06 22.45
N LYS A 59 0.45 -12.39 22.27
CA LYS A 59 1.22 -13.36 23.08
C LYS A 59 2.72 -13.24 22.86
N MET A 60 3.18 -12.66 21.77
CA MET A 60 4.60 -12.39 21.50
C MET A 60 5.24 -11.51 22.60
N ARG A 61 4.47 -10.69 23.30
CA ARG A 61 4.96 -9.88 24.44
C ARG A 61 5.51 -10.72 25.58
N ALA A 62 5.18 -12.01 25.66
CA ALA A 62 5.77 -12.94 26.64
C ALA A 62 7.22 -13.33 26.33
N VAL A 63 7.68 -13.07 25.10
CA VAL A 63 9.08 -13.35 24.69
C VAL A 63 9.99 -12.21 25.13
N GLN A 64 11.04 -12.55 25.86
CA GLN A 64 12.01 -11.54 26.27
C GLN A 64 12.69 -10.88 25.06
N GLY A 65 12.66 -9.53 25.02
CA GLY A 65 13.23 -8.73 23.93
C GLY A 65 12.50 -8.88 22.58
N TYR A 66 11.22 -9.23 22.58
CA TYR A 66 10.41 -9.38 21.36
C TYR A 66 10.44 -8.12 20.49
N SER A 67 10.37 -6.96 21.10
CA SER A 67 10.36 -5.68 20.38
C SER A 67 11.66 -5.45 19.62
N ASP A 68 12.82 -5.74 20.24
CA ASP A 68 14.12 -5.59 19.57
C ASP A 68 14.29 -6.59 18.44
N LYS A 69 13.83 -7.84 18.66
CA LYS A 69 13.87 -8.91 17.64
C LYS A 69 13.03 -8.58 16.40
N LEU A 70 11.87 -7.92 16.59
CA LEU A 70 10.95 -7.56 15.52
C LEU A 70 11.30 -6.24 14.83
N SER A 71 12.01 -5.34 15.51
CA SER A 71 12.08 -3.93 15.13
C SER A 71 12.67 -3.70 13.74
N GLU A 72 13.70 -4.45 13.35
CA GLU A 72 14.35 -4.31 12.04
C GLU A 72 13.44 -4.77 10.90
N ASP A 73 12.88 -5.98 11.01
CA ASP A 73 12.05 -6.58 9.96
C ASP A 73 10.69 -5.86 9.84
N VAL A 74 10.07 -5.50 10.96
CA VAL A 74 8.78 -4.75 10.93
C VAL A 74 8.98 -3.35 10.34
N ARG A 75 10.08 -2.66 10.65
CA ARG A 75 10.40 -1.37 10.02
C ARG A 75 10.69 -1.51 8.53
N ALA A 76 11.40 -2.56 8.12
CA ALA A 76 11.65 -2.85 6.72
C ALA A 76 10.33 -3.12 5.97
N LEU A 77 9.46 -3.92 6.56
CA LEU A 77 8.12 -4.19 6.04
C LEU A 77 7.28 -2.91 5.93
N HIS A 78 7.21 -2.12 6.99
CA HIS A 78 6.47 -0.86 7.00
C HIS A 78 6.97 0.10 5.90
N ARG A 79 8.29 0.31 5.82
CA ARG A 79 8.90 1.15 4.78
C ARG A 79 8.59 0.65 3.37
N HIS A 80 8.63 -0.66 3.15
CA HIS A 80 8.28 -1.26 1.87
C HIS A 80 6.81 -0.99 1.49
N VAL A 81 5.89 -1.15 2.44
CA VAL A 81 4.46 -0.85 2.22
C VAL A 81 4.25 0.63 1.87
N LEU A 82 4.96 1.56 2.54
CA LEU A 82 4.92 2.97 2.19
C LEU A 82 5.39 3.23 0.76
N GLN A 83 6.49 2.59 0.34
CA GLN A 83 7.01 2.69 -1.03
C GLN A 83 6.03 2.13 -2.08
N VAL A 84 5.34 1.04 -1.77
CA VAL A 84 4.28 0.50 -2.64
C VAL A 84 3.09 1.45 -2.72
N ALA A 85 2.65 2.01 -1.59
CA ALA A 85 1.56 2.99 -1.55
C ALA A 85 1.86 4.23 -2.40
N ASP A 86 3.09 4.73 -2.33
CA ASP A 86 3.52 5.93 -3.06
C ASP A 86 3.63 5.70 -4.59
N GLN A 87 3.62 4.44 -5.05
CA GLN A 87 3.58 4.09 -6.48
C GLN A 87 2.17 4.06 -7.06
N ILE A 88 1.13 4.07 -6.23
CA ILE A 88 -0.26 4.12 -6.71
C ILE A 88 -0.54 5.56 -7.20
N PRO A 89 -1.00 5.72 -8.46
CA PRO A 89 -1.20 7.04 -9.06
C PRO A 89 -2.19 7.92 -8.27
N PRO A 90 -2.12 9.25 -8.44
CA PRO A 90 -3.04 10.18 -7.80
C PRO A 90 -4.51 9.87 -8.16
N PRO A 91 -5.47 10.38 -7.36
CA PRO A 91 -6.88 10.09 -7.55
C PRO A 91 -7.42 10.49 -8.94
N VAL A 92 -8.19 9.58 -9.52
CA VAL A 92 -8.97 9.81 -10.76
C VAL A 92 -10.43 10.04 -10.40
N ASP A 93 -11.07 11.00 -11.08
CA ASP A 93 -12.49 11.24 -10.90
C ASP A 93 -13.31 10.02 -11.37
N LEU A 94 -14.22 9.58 -10.52
CA LEU A 94 -15.08 8.44 -10.82
C LEU A 94 -16.54 8.90 -10.91
N ASN A 95 -16.92 9.36 -12.10
CA ASN A 95 -18.24 9.86 -12.40
C ASN A 95 -18.63 9.52 -13.86
N ARG A 96 -19.80 9.97 -14.28
CA ARG A 96 -20.30 9.73 -15.63
C ARG A 96 -19.44 10.38 -16.71
N ASP A 97 -18.97 11.60 -16.48
CA ASP A 97 -18.18 12.35 -17.46
C ASP A 97 -16.80 11.70 -17.64
N ALA A 98 -16.19 11.23 -16.54
CA ALA A 98 -14.95 10.46 -16.59
C ALA A 98 -15.15 9.12 -17.33
N PHE A 99 -16.27 8.43 -17.15
CA PHE A 99 -16.58 7.22 -17.92
C PHE A 99 -16.62 7.47 -19.44
N GLU A 100 -17.05 8.64 -19.88
CA GLU A 100 -17.11 9.00 -21.30
C GLU A 100 -15.75 9.47 -21.85
N SER A 101 -14.88 10.06 -21.01
CA SER A 101 -13.67 10.76 -21.43
C SER A 101 -12.35 10.06 -21.04
N ASP A 102 -12.31 9.32 -19.93
CA ASP A 102 -11.11 8.66 -19.43
C ASP A 102 -11.06 7.19 -19.87
N PRO A 103 -10.05 6.78 -20.65
CA PRO A 103 -9.91 5.41 -21.13
C PRO A 103 -9.82 4.36 -20.02
N LEU A 104 -9.18 4.68 -18.90
CA LEU A 104 -9.04 3.76 -17.76
C LEU A 104 -10.39 3.55 -17.09
N VAL A 105 -11.14 4.63 -16.79
CA VAL A 105 -12.47 4.53 -16.18
C VAL A 105 -13.43 3.80 -17.10
N ASN A 106 -13.37 4.09 -18.41
CA ASN A 106 -14.17 3.39 -19.42
C ASN A 106 -13.88 1.88 -19.48
N ALA A 107 -12.62 1.49 -19.33
CA ALA A 107 -12.21 0.07 -19.34
C ALA A 107 -12.60 -0.67 -18.05
N LEU A 108 -12.57 0.02 -16.90
CA LEU A 108 -12.89 -0.58 -15.60
C LEU A 108 -14.38 -0.91 -15.45
N PHE A 109 -15.30 -0.17 -16.09
CA PHE A 109 -16.73 -0.33 -15.93
C PHE A 109 -17.41 -0.64 -17.27
N VAL A 110 -18.44 -1.47 -17.24
CA VAL A 110 -19.22 -1.83 -18.43
C VAL A 110 -20.11 -0.65 -18.86
N ASN A 111 -20.63 0.09 -17.89
CA ASN A 111 -21.46 1.28 -18.14
C ASN A 111 -21.37 2.25 -16.95
N SER A 112 -21.73 3.52 -17.19
CA SER A 112 -21.65 4.57 -16.16
C SER A 112 -22.57 4.32 -14.95
N LYS A 113 -23.64 3.55 -15.09
CA LYS A 113 -24.55 3.21 -13.97
C LYS A 113 -23.90 2.23 -12.99
N ASP A 114 -22.91 1.44 -13.43
CA ASP A 114 -22.19 0.52 -12.55
C ASP A 114 -21.34 1.29 -11.54
N ILE A 115 -20.88 2.50 -11.88
CA ILE A 115 -20.19 3.40 -10.94
C ILE A 115 -21.16 3.80 -9.82
N GLU A 116 -22.34 4.31 -10.15
CA GLU A 116 -23.35 4.70 -9.15
C GLU A 116 -23.76 3.51 -8.28
N LYS A 117 -23.94 2.34 -8.91
CA LYS A 117 -24.28 1.09 -8.24
C LYS A 117 -23.19 0.67 -7.26
N LEU A 118 -21.91 0.81 -7.62
CA LEU A 118 -20.79 0.50 -6.74
C LEU A 118 -20.91 1.30 -5.44
N PHE A 119 -21.04 2.62 -5.51
CA PHE A 119 -21.15 3.47 -4.31
C PHE A 119 -22.45 3.25 -3.52
N ALA A 120 -23.50 2.78 -4.17
CA ALA A 120 -24.76 2.45 -3.51
C ALA A 120 -24.74 1.09 -2.81
N THR A 121 -23.87 0.15 -3.22
CA THR A 121 -23.88 -1.23 -2.74
C THR A 121 -22.67 -1.60 -1.90
N ASP A 122 -21.49 -0.99 -2.17
CA ASP A 122 -20.28 -1.24 -1.41
C ASP A 122 -20.46 -0.86 0.07
N PRO A 123 -20.10 -1.75 1.02
CA PRO A 123 -20.33 -1.53 2.44
C PRO A 123 -19.59 -0.30 2.98
N ASP A 124 -18.32 -0.14 2.65
CA ASP A 124 -17.45 0.90 3.20
C ASP A 124 -17.84 2.28 2.65
N ALA A 125 -18.06 2.37 1.34
CA ALA A 125 -18.56 3.59 0.71
C ALA A 125 -19.92 4.00 1.27
N LYS A 126 -20.84 3.03 1.47
CA LYS A 126 -22.19 3.29 1.99
C LYS A 126 -22.18 3.79 3.43
N VAL A 127 -21.35 3.20 4.28
CA VAL A 127 -21.19 3.63 5.68
C VAL A 127 -20.63 5.05 5.69
N TYR A 128 -19.58 5.30 4.93
CA TYR A 128 -18.93 6.60 4.85
C TYR A 128 -19.89 7.70 4.34
N LEU A 129 -20.54 7.49 3.20
CA LEU A 129 -21.46 8.47 2.59
C LEU A 129 -22.69 8.78 3.48
N ARG A 130 -23.10 7.83 4.31
CA ARG A 130 -24.18 8.05 5.30
C ARG A 130 -23.73 8.88 6.50
N SER A 131 -22.46 8.81 6.87
CA SER A 131 -21.90 9.58 7.98
C SER A 131 -21.71 11.05 7.66
N GLN A 132 -21.68 11.42 6.38
CA GLN A 132 -21.50 12.80 5.94
C GLN A 132 -22.76 13.66 6.19
N SER A 133 -22.53 14.95 6.44
CA SER A 133 -23.61 15.91 6.66
C SER A 133 -24.52 16.04 5.43
N LYS A 134 -25.83 16.05 5.65
CA LYS A 134 -26.84 16.18 4.59
C LYS A 134 -26.81 17.53 3.84
N ASN A 135 -26.08 18.50 4.38
CA ASN A 135 -26.03 19.86 3.83
C ASN A 135 -24.84 20.12 2.88
N GLN A 136 -24.02 19.10 2.64
CA GLN A 136 -22.85 19.21 1.76
C GLN A 136 -22.98 18.19 0.61
N VAL A 137 -22.45 18.52 -0.56
CA VAL A 137 -22.28 17.53 -1.63
C VAL A 137 -21.29 16.47 -1.13
N PRO A 138 -21.73 15.21 -1.05
CA PRO A 138 -20.86 14.18 -0.52
C PRO A 138 -19.68 13.94 -1.49
N VAL A 139 -18.48 14.11 -0.95
CA VAL A 139 -17.22 13.81 -1.63
C VAL A 139 -16.58 12.62 -0.94
N LEU A 140 -16.14 11.65 -1.71
CA LEU A 140 -15.45 10.47 -1.22
C LEU A 140 -14.15 10.27 -1.99
N TYR A 141 -13.03 10.24 -1.26
CA TYR A 141 -11.76 9.76 -1.76
C TYR A 141 -11.52 8.36 -1.22
N ALA A 142 -11.00 7.43 -2.03
CA ALA A 142 -10.81 6.05 -1.62
C ALA A 142 -9.80 5.32 -2.50
N LEU A 143 -9.41 4.11 -2.08
CA LEU A 143 -8.79 3.12 -2.93
C LEU A 143 -9.87 2.24 -3.56
N LEU A 144 -9.91 2.18 -4.87
CA LEU A 144 -10.69 1.20 -5.64
C LEU A 144 -9.80 0.00 -5.94
N THR A 145 -10.30 -1.19 -5.68
CA THR A 145 -9.69 -2.44 -6.15
C THR A 145 -10.62 -3.15 -7.12
N ALA A 146 -10.05 -3.83 -8.13
CA ALA A 146 -10.78 -4.66 -9.06
C ALA A 146 -9.96 -5.91 -9.41
N VAL A 147 -10.64 -6.99 -9.80
CA VAL A 147 -10.00 -8.20 -10.30
C VAL A 147 -9.98 -8.16 -11.82
N LYS A 148 -8.78 -8.22 -12.40
CA LYS A 148 -8.57 -8.36 -13.84
C LYS A 148 -8.70 -9.83 -14.23
N SER A 149 -9.45 -10.10 -15.29
CA SER A 149 -9.52 -11.41 -15.92
C SER A 149 -9.24 -11.31 -17.40
N GLU A 150 -8.43 -12.22 -17.91
CA GLU A 150 -8.07 -12.30 -19.32
C GLU A 150 -8.59 -13.61 -19.90
N LYS A 151 -9.35 -13.55 -20.98
CA LYS A 151 -9.97 -14.72 -21.61
C LYS A 151 -9.63 -14.77 -23.10
N ARG A 152 -9.07 -15.88 -23.54
CA ARG A 152 -8.90 -16.14 -24.96
C ARG A 152 -10.24 -16.57 -25.57
N MET A 153 -10.56 -15.97 -26.73
CA MET A 153 -11.79 -16.25 -27.48
C MET A 153 -11.50 -16.21 -28.98
N LEU A 154 -12.39 -16.80 -29.76
CA LEU A 154 -12.38 -16.64 -31.22
C LEU A 154 -13.35 -15.50 -31.55
N GLY A 155 -12.86 -14.50 -32.26
CA GLY A 155 -13.61 -13.33 -32.66
C GLY A 155 -13.60 -13.12 -34.17
N MET A 156 -13.96 -11.92 -34.57
CA MET A 156 -13.88 -11.46 -35.96
C MET A 156 -12.97 -10.25 -36.03
N ASP A 157 -12.20 -10.15 -37.10
CA ASP A 157 -11.34 -9.03 -37.35
C ASP A 157 -11.49 -8.53 -38.80
N MET A 158 -11.18 -7.24 -39.03
CA MET A 158 -11.22 -6.61 -40.34
C MET A 158 -9.80 -6.42 -40.85
N HIS A 159 -9.45 -7.10 -41.94
CA HIS A 159 -8.19 -6.88 -42.65
C HIS A 159 -8.47 -6.14 -43.97
N GLY A 160 -8.32 -4.83 -43.92
CA GLY A 160 -8.82 -3.96 -45.01
C GLY A 160 -10.36 -4.01 -45.11
N GLU A 161 -10.89 -4.44 -46.28
CA GLU A 161 -12.31 -4.64 -46.49
C GLU A 161 -12.79 -6.08 -46.22
N MET A 162 -11.89 -6.99 -45.87
CA MET A 162 -12.22 -8.42 -45.63
C MET A 162 -12.49 -8.69 -44.17
N LEU A 163 -13.65 -9.32 -43.87
CA LEU A 163 -14.00 -9.82 -42.56
C LEU A 163 -13.41 -11.23 -42.38
N ILE A 164 -12.43 -11.35 -41.48
CA ILE A 164 -11.85 -12.65 -41.08
C ILE A 164 -12.58 -13.14 -39.85
N ARG A 165 -13.04 -14.41 -39.88
CA ARG A 165 -13.71 -15.06 -38.76
C ARG A 165 -12.72 -15.98 -38.03
N GLU A 166 -13.06 -16.30 -36.76
CA GLU A 166 -12.28 -17.22 -35.94
C GLU A 166 -10.84 -16.75 -35.66
N VAL A 167 -10.64 -15.44 -35.59
CA VAL A 167 -9.36 -14.85 -35.20
C VAL A 167 -9.19 -15.00 -33.69
N PRO A 168 -8.04 -15.55 -33.20
CA PRO A 168 -7.77 -15.61 -31.78
C PRO A 168 -7.69 -14.19 -31.20
N GLN A 169 -8.50 -13.90 -30.20
CA GLN A 169 -8.55 -12.60 -29.52
C GLN A 169 -8.40 -12.80 -28.02
N GLN A 170 -7.89 -11.80 -27.32
CA GLN A 170 -7.79 -11.76 -25.88
C GLN A 170 -8.70 -10.67 -25.32
N ALA A 171 -9.77 -11.08 -24.65
CA ALA A 171 -10.65 -10.16 -23.95
C ALA A 171 -10.13 -9.92 -22.53
N VAL A 172 -10.09 -8.66 -22.12
CA VAL A 172 -9.74 -8.21 -20.77
C VAL A 172 -11.01 -7.66 -20.11
N ASN A 173 -11.28 -8.10 -18.90
CA ASN A 173 -12.43 -7.65 -18.13
C ASN A 173 -12.03 -7.36 -16.68
N PHE A 174 -12.61 -6.31 -16.11
CA PHE A 174 -12.44 -5.91 -14.73
C PHE A 174 -13.73 -6.14 -13.96
N SER A 175 -13.65 -6.75 -12.80
CA SER A 175 -14.81 -7.18 -12.02
C SER A 175 -14.51 -7.13 -10.52
N LEU A 176 -15.51 -7.43 -9.68
CA LEU A 176 -15.39 -7.48 -8.22
C LEU A 176 -14.81 -6.18 -7.64
N HIS A 177 -15.29 -5.05 -8.13
CA HIS A 177 -14.91 -3.73 -7.64
C HIS A 177 -15.24 -3.59 -6.15
N LYS A 178 -14.27 -3.08 -5.37
CA LYS A 178 -14.43 -2.81 -3.94
C LYS A 178 -13.79 -1.47 -3.59
N ILE A 179 -14.38 -0.79 -2.63
CA ILE A 179 -13.91 0.48 -2.08
C ILE A 179 -13.24 0.22 -0.73
N HIS A 180 -12.08 0.83 -0.51
CA HIS A 180 -11.32 0.71 0.72
C HIS A 180 -10.84 2.09 1.18
N ALA A 181 -10.68 2.23 2.50
CA ALA A 181 -10.15 3.44 3.12
C ALA A 181 -10.83 4.75 2.68
N PRO A 182 -12.19 4.84 2.70
CA PRO A 182 -12.89 6.05 2.29
C PRO A 182 -12.59 7.21 3.25
N CYS A 183 -12.29 8.39 2.69
CA CYS A 183 -11.97 9.61 3.43
C CYS A 183 -12.49 10.87 2.70
N SER A 184 -12.33 12.05 3.33
CA SER A 184 -12.92 13.30 2.86
C SER A 184 -12.03 14.10 1.91
N GLY A 185 -10.75 13.77 1.82
CA GLY A 185 -9.78 14.55 1.03
C GLY A 185 -8.56 13.76 0.56
N GLY A 186 -7.93 14.26 -0.51
CA GLY A 186 -6.77 13.59 -1.11
C GLY A 186 -5.55 13.53 -0.18
N ALA A 187 -5.37 14.48 0.73
CA ALA A 187 -4.30 14.44 1.72
C ALA A 187 -4.53 13.33 2.77
N GLU A 188 -5.78 13.15 3.21
CA GLU A 188 -6.17 12.07 4.12
C GLU A 188 -6.06 10.71 3.43
N LEU A 189 -6.34 10.64 2.13
CA LEU A 189 -6.27 9.40 1.37
C LEU A 189 -4.88 8.78 1.39
N SER A 190 -3.82 9.58 1.25
CA SER A 190 -2.44 9.07 1.31
C SER A 190 -2.16 8.35 2.63
N THR A 191 -2.60 8.92 3.76
CA THR A 191 -2.43 8.31 5.09
C THR A 191 -3.30 7.08 5.24
N ALA A 192 -4.60 7.18 4.91
CA ALA A 192 -5.54 6.08 5.00
C ALA A 192 -5.15 4.88 4.12
N LEU A 193 -4.58 5.15 2.93
CA LEU A 193 -4.06 4.13 2.03
C LEU A 193 -2.87 3.38 2.65
N LYS A 194 -1.91 4.09 3.23
CA LYS A 194 -0.73 3.51 3.90
C LYS A 194 -1.14 2.62 5.07
N GLU A 195 -2.05 3.11 5.90
CA GLU A 195 -2.61 2.35 7.02
C GLU A 195 -3.38 1.10 6.55
N TYR A 196 -4.22 1.24 5.52
CA TYR A 196 -4.97 0.14 4.93
C TYR A 196 -4.06 -0.95 4.38
N LEU A 197 -3.04 -0.58 3.60
CA LEU A 197 -2.10 -1.55 3.01
C LEU A 197 -1.28 -2.24 4.09
N PHE A 198 -0.78 -1.51 5.08
CA PHE A 198 -0.04 -2.11 6.19
C PHE A 198 -0.90 -3.07 7.00
N GLY A 199 -2.11 -2.68 7.38
CA GLY A 199 -3.07 -3.56 8.05
C GLY A 199 -3.41 -4.82 7.25
N SER A 200 -3.57 -4.66 5.92
CA SER A 200 -3.85 -5.78 5.01
C SER A 200 -2.69 -6.78 4.93
N VAL A 201 -1.43 -6.29 4.91
CA VAL A 201 -0.24 -7.14 4.96
C VAL A 201 -0.18 -7.89 6.29
N VAL A 202 -0.42 -7.23 7.42
CA VAL A 202 -0.41 -7.87 8.74
C VAL A 202 -1.47 -8.97 8.84
N GLU A 203 -2.69 -8.72 8.36
CA GLU A 203 -3.75 -9.74 8.31
C GLU A 203 -3.42 -10.89 7.36
N LEU A 204 -2.76 -10.61 6.23
CA LEU A 204 -2.27 -11.65 5.32
C LEU A 204 -1.25 -12.55 6.01
N VAL A 205 -0.22 -11.97 6.63
CA VAL A 205 0.82 -12.69 7.38
C VAL A 205 0.20 -13.56 8.47
N LYS A 206 -0.71 -13.00 9.25
CA LYS A 206 -1.43 -13.72 10.31
C LYS A 206 -2.20 -14.94 9.76
N ARG A 207 -2.93 -14.77 8.67
CA ARG A 207 -3.71 -15.83 8.01
C ARG A 207 -2.81 -16.93 7.44
N GLU A 208 -1.74 -16.56 6.77
CA GLU A 208 -0.76 -17.48 6.22
C GLU A 208 -0.06 -18.30 7.31
N MET A 209 0.33 -17.65 8.39
CA MET A 209 0.89 -18.33 9.55
C MET A 209 -0.09 -19.35 10.15
N MET A 210 -1.37 -18.94 10.35
CA MET A 210 -2.40 -19.84 10.86
C MET A 210 -2.62 -21.02 9.91
N SER A 211 -2.68 -20.78 8.61
CA SER A 211 -2.85 -21.82 7.58
C SER A 211 -1.74 -22.87 7.64
N ARG A 212 -0.48 -22.43 7.70
CA ARG A 212 0.66 -23.37 7.80
C ARG A 212 0.67 -24.13 9.11
N MET A 213 0.34 -23.48 10.19
CA MET A 213 0.22 -24.14 11.49
C MET A 213 -0.83 -25.26 11.47
N VAL A 214 -1.95 -25.04 10.78
CA VAL A 214 -3.01 -26.05 10.60
C VAL A 214 -2.60 -27.14 9.61
N SER A 215 -1.95 -26.78 8.49
CA SER A 215 -1.55 -27.75 7.44
C SER A 215 -0.50 -28.75 7.91
N HIS A 216 0.42 -28.33 8.78
CA HIS A 216 1.36 -29.25 9.44
C HIS A 216 0.66 -30.24 10.37
N GLN A 217 -0.61 -30.01 10.74
CA GLN A 217 -1.40 -30.93 11.57
C GLN A 217 -1.93 -32.15 10.81
N SER A 218 -2.06 -32.11 9.47
CA SER A 218 -2.76 -33.14 8.71
C SER A 218 -1.88 -34.31 8.23
N PHE A 219 -0.57 -34.30 8.42
CA PHE A 219 0.31 -35.29 7.78
C PHE A 219 0.97 -36.35 8.69
N ASN A 220 0.74 -36.34 10.01
CA ASN A 220 1.32 -37.37 10.89
C ASN A 220 0.29 -37.95 11.86
N THR A 221 -0.13 -39.14 11.60
CA THR A 221 -1.01 -40.00 12.44
C THR A 221 -0.17 -40.75 13.49
N GLY A 222 0.39 -40.03 14.45
CA GLY A 222 1.05 -40.61 15.62
C GLY A 222 0.68 -39.86 16.89
N ASP A 223 0.24 -40.56 17.93
CA ASP A 223 -0.39 -40.00 19.15
C ASP A 223 0.46 -39.00 19.93
N ASP A 224 1.80 -39.04 19.82
CA ASP A 224 2.73 -38.12 20.50
C ASP A 224 2.83 -36.72 19.82
N SER A 225 2.24 -36.57 18.63
CA SER A 225 2.42 -35.36 17.81
C SER A 225 1.44 -34.23 18.14
N TYR A 226 0.22 -34.54 18.62
CA TYR A 226 -0.82 -33.55 18.85
C TYR A 226 -0.52 -32.62 20.04
N GLU A 227 -0.14 -33.17 21.20
CA GLU A 227 0.18 -32.36 22.37
C GLU A 227 1.46 -31.53 22.20
N SER A 228 2.49 -32.09 21.57
CA SER A 228 3.73 -31.33 21.32
C SER A 228 3.52 -30.20 20.30
N ARG A 229 2.60 -30.38 19.35
CA ARG A 229 2.22 -29.35 18.34
C ARG A 229 1.33 -28.28 18.91
N VAL A 230 0.35 -28.62 19.73
CA VAL A 230 -0.44 -27.63 20.46
C VAL A 230 0.45 -26.82 21.38
N LYS A 231 1.43 -27.45 22.03
CA LYS A 231 2.44 -26.75 22.84
C LYS A 231 3.33 -25.83 22.00
N SER A 232 3.72 -26.20 20.79
CA SER A 232 4.49 -25.33 19.88
C SER A 232 3.67 -24.16 19.35
N LEU A 233 2.37 -24.35 19.07
CA LEU A 233 1.43 -23.29 18.70
C LEU A 233 1.18 -22.28 19.81
N VAL A 234 1.28 -22.74 21.06
CA VAL A 234 1.09 -21.91 22.26
C VAL A 234 2.40 -21.25 22.67
N ASN A 235 3.56 -21.75 22.20
CA ASN A 235 4.86 -21.20 22.54
C ASN A 235 5.11 -19.89 21.77
N PRO A 236 5.18 -18.73 22.46
CA PRO A 236 5.36 -17.44 21.80
C PRO A 236 6.69 -17.31 21.04
N ASP A 237 7.77 -17.99 21.47
CA ASP A 237 9.07 -17.96 20.78
C ASP A 237 9.01 -18.66 19.42
N VAL A 238 8.31 -19.80 19.33
CA VAL A 238 8.11 -20.52 18.06
C VAL A 238 7.31 -19.66 17.09
N TYR A 239 6.26 -19.00 17.58
CA TYR A 239 5.46 -18.10 16.78
C TYR A 239 6.27 -16.90 16.27
N LEU A 240 7.05 -16.27 17.16
CA LEU A 240 7.91 -15.14 16.81
C LEU A 240 8.93 -15.49 15.74
N ASN A 241 9.63 -16.62 15.89
CA ASN A 241 10.62 -17.07 14.91
C ASN A 241 9.99 -17.41 13.55
N ALA A 242 8.82 -18.04 13.54
CA ALA A 242 8.10 -18.30 12.31
C ALA A 242 7.65 -17.00 11.63
N LEU A 243 7.18 -16.02 12.40
CA LEU A 243 6.78 -14.70 11.92
C LEU A 243 7.95 -13.96 11.28
N LEU A 244 9.10 -13.92 11.94
CA LEU A 244 10.32 -13.31 11.40
C LEU A 244 10.68 -13.90 10.02
N GLY A 245 10.63 -15.22 9.87
CA GLY A 245 10.88 -15.89 8.59
C GLY A 245 9.90 -15.48 7.46
N TYR A 246 8.74 -14.94 7.84
CA TYR A 246 7.75 -14.44 6.87
C TYR A 246 7.99 -13.00 6.44
N ILE A 247 8.33 -12.12 7.39
CA ILE A 247 8.41 -10.68 7.16
C ILE A 247 9.78 -10.22 6.66
N THR A 248 10.79 -11.11 6.67
CA THR A 248 12.17 -10.82 6.23
C THR A 248 12.27 -10.42 4.74
N ALA A 249 11.31 -10.83 3.90
CA ALA A 249 11.27 -10.51 2.48
C ALA A 249 9.96 -9.77 2.13
N PRO A 250 9.84 -8.46 2.43
CA PRO A 250 8.63 -7.68 2.23
C PRO A 250 8.14 -7.63 0.79
N ASP A 251 9.04 -7.66 -0.18
CA ASP A 251 8.78 -7.71 -1.63
C ASP A 251 7.99 -8.95 -2.05
N LYS A 252 8.14 -10.07 -1.33
CA LYS A 252 7.35 -11.28 -1.55
C LYS A 252 5.97 -11.24 -0.91
N LEU A 253 5.77 -10.36 0.08
CA LEU A 253 4.47 -10.19 0.74
C LEU A 253 3.53 -9.30 -0.06
N LEU A 254 4.05 -8.23 -0.61
CA LEU A 254 3.33 -7.24 -1.39
C LEU A 254 4.25 -6.65 -2.46
N SER A 255 3.81 -6.66 -3.71
CA SER A 255 4.46 -5.94 -4.80
C SER A 255 3.45 -5.18 -5.63
N ILE A 256 3.91 -4.20 -6.39
CA ILE A 256 3.10 -3.44 -7.34
C ILE A 256 3.77 -3.47 -8.70
N ASP A 257 2.99 -3.79 -9.72
CA ASP A 257 3.42 -3.81 -11.11
C ASP A 257 2.59 -2.83 -11.93
N LYS A 258 3.24 -2.16 -12.87
CA LYS A 258 2.59 -1.29 -13.85
C LYS A 258 2.52 -2.00 -15.19
N THR A 259 1.34 -2.09 -15.78
CA THR A 259 1.12 -2.70 -17.10
C THR A 259 0.38 -1.73 -18.01
N HIS A 260 0.89 -1.56 -19.23
CA HIS A 260 0.24 -0.78 -20.27
C HIS A 260 -0.77 -1.63 -21.05
N PHE A 261 -1.96 -1.09 -21.28
CA PHE A 261 -3.02 -1.73 -22.05
C PHE A 261 -3.45 -0.87 -23.22
N LYS A 262 -3.68 -1.55 -24.35
CA LYS A 262 -4.34 -1.01 -25.53
C LYS A 262 -5.54 -1.89 -25.82
N LEU A 263 -6.74 -1.39 -25.49
CA LEU A 263 -7.98 -2.15 -25.62
C LEU A 263 -8.93 -1.49 -26.64
N SER A 264 -9.66 -2.30 -27.38
CA SER A 264 -10.83 -1.83 -28.11
C SER A 264 -11.94 -1.43 -27.14
N LYS A 265 -12.98 -0.74 -27.61
CA LYS A 265 -14.18 -0.39 -26.81
C LYS A 265 -14.90 -1.62 -26.25
N LEU A 266 -14.66 -2.81 -26.78
CA LEU A 266 -15.23 -4.07 -26.32
C LEU A 266 -14.32 -4.81 -25.33
N GLY A 267 -13.20 -4.18 -24.91
CA GLY A 267 -12.24 -4.81 -24.00
C GLY A 267 -11.35 -5.85 -24.66
N ILE A 268 -11.24 -5.87 -26.00
CA ILE A 268 -10.31 -6.75 -26.72
C ILE A 268 -8.94 -6.10 -26.77
N LYS A 269 -7.91 -6.86 -26.40
CA LYS A 269 -6.52 -6.42 -26.48
C LYS A 269 -6.10 -6.28 -27.94
N LEU A 270 -5.58 -5.11 -28.28
CA LEU A 270 -5.12 -4.78 -29.62
C LEU A 270 -3.59 -4.90 -29.69
N GLU A 271 -3.07 -5.37 -30.80
CA GLU A 271 -1.63 -5.36 -31.09
C GLU A 271 -1.21 -4.02 -31.72
N ASP A 272 0.06 -3.69 -31.70
CA ASP A 272 0.57 -2.39 -32.18
C ASP A 272 0.30 -2.15 -33.68
N ASP A 273 0.11 -3.22 -34.46
CA ASP A 273 -0.17 -3.17 -35.88
C ASP A 273 -1.66 -2.89 -36.24
N ASP A 274 -2.55 -2.89 -35.25
CA ASP A 274 -3.99 -2.62 -35.44
C ASP A 274 -4.28 -1.11 -35.62
N SER A 275 -3.67 -0.49 -36.61
CA SER A 275 -3.69 0.96 -36.86
C SER A 275 -5.06 1.55 -37.30
N GLY A 276 -6.08 0.72 -37.45
CA GLY A 276 -7.42 1.13 -37.92
C GLY A 276 -8.51 1.24 -36.84
N GLN A 277 -8.31 0.71 -35.64
CA GLN A 277 -9.30 0.69 -34.59
C GLN A 277 -9.03 1.79 -33.54
N ARG A 278 -10.11 2.47 -33.08
CA ARG A 278 -10.00 3.40 -31.94
C ARG A 278 -9.69 2.58 -30.68
N ALA A 279 -8.48 2.71 -30.20
CA ALA A 279 -7.99 2.07 -28.98
C ALA A 279 -8.16 2.99 -27.78
N ASN A 280 -8.50 2.39 -26.65
CA ASN A 280 -8.31 2.97 -25.33
C ASN A 280 -6.93 2.57 -24.83
N GLU A 281 -6.02 3.52 -24.66
CA GLU A 281 -4.67 3.30 -24.16
C GLU A 281 -4.58 3.85 -22.73
N PHE A 282 -4.13 3.02 -21.81
CA PHE A 282 -4.03 3.38 -20.39
C PHE A 282 -3.09 2.44 -19.65
N ASP A 283 -2.61 2.90 -18.50
CA ASP A 283 -1.81 2.12 -17.58
C ASP A 283 -2.66 1.62 -16.42
N ILE A 284 -2.45 0.38 -16.01
CA ILE A 284 -2.98 -0.14 -14.75
C ILE A 284 -1.86 -0.44 -13.78
N HIS A 285 -2.17 -0.33 -12.49
CA HIS A 285 -1.30 -0.77 -11.41
C HIS A 285 -1.95 -1.96 -10.73
N GLU A 286 -1.20 -3.06 -10.59
CA GLU A 286 -1.66 -4.29 -9.96
C GLU A 286 -0.86 -4.57 -8.70
N LEU A 287 -1.54 -4.68 -7.56
CA LEU A 287 -0.95 -5.24 -6.34
C LEU A 287 -0.96 -6.76 -6.42
N THR A 288 0.19 -7.37 -6.18
CA THR A 288 0.35 -8.81 -6.04
C THR A 288 0.69 -9.14 -4.59
N TRP A 289 -0.09 -10.03 -3.97
CA TRP A 289 0.06 -10.47 -2.60
C TRP A 289 0.75 -11.84 -2.55
N SER A 290 1.38 -12.20 -1.43
CA SER A 290 2.13 -13.47 -1.27
C SER A 290 1.32 -14.74 -1.55
N ASN A 291 -0.01 -14.66 -1.53
CA ASN A 291 -0.93 -15.75 -1.87
C ASN A 291 -1.35 -15.76 -3.35
N ASP A 292 -0.57 -15.13 -4.23
CA ASP A 292 -0.85 -14.96 -5.66
C ASP A 292 -2.15 -14.21 -5.99
N THR A 293 -2.80 -13.58 -5.00
CA THR A 293 -3.95 -12.71 -5.24
C THR A 293 -3.46 -11.43 -5.92
N ARG A 294 -4.10 -11.05 -7.02
CA ARG A 294 -3.79 -9.83 -7.80
C ARG A 294 -5.01 -8.94 -7.85
N ASN A 295 -4.78 -7.66 -7.60
CA ASN A 295 -5.82 -6.65 -7.66
C ASN A 295 -5.33 -5.43 -8.43
N VAL A 296 -6.07 -5.00 -9.42
CA VAL A 296 -5.90 -3.66 -10.02
C VAL A 296 -6.29 -2.64 -8.96
N VAL A 297 -5.47 -1.61 -8.81
CA VAL A 297 -5.66 -0.57 -7.80
C VAL A 297 -5.68 0.81 -8.43
N LEU A 298 -6.54 1.66 -7.90
CA LEU A 298 -6.72 3.03 -8.34
C LEU A 298 -7.14 3.91 -7.17
N GLN A 299 -6.49 5.04 -6.98
CA GLN A 299 -7.04 6.07 -6.12
C GLN A 299 -8.18 6.78 -6.87
N ILE A 300 -9.28 7.01 -6.18
CA ILE A 300 -10.48 7.59 -6.78
C ILE A 300 -10.99 8.80 -5.99
N ALA A 301 -11.61 9.73 -6.72
CA ALA A 301 -12.44 10.80 -6.17
C ALA A 301 -13.85 10.66 -6.73
N TYR A 302 -14.84 10.55 -5.87
CA TYR A 302 -16.26 10.48 -6.23
C TYR A 302 -17.01 11.67 -5.65
N VAL A 303 -17.71 12.38 -6.50
CA VAL A 303 -18.62 13.49 -6.16
C VAL A 303 -20.02 13.08 -6.62
N ARG A 304 -20.97 13.05 -5.68
CA ARG A 304 -22.35 12.61 -5.95
C ARG A 304 -23.18 13.71 -6.59
#